data_d5f6b4455c0a5f687f972940dc24a26f
#
_entry.id   d5f6b4455c0a5f687f972940dc24a26f
#
_cell.length_a   1.000
_cell.length_b   1.000
_cell.length_c   1.000
_cell.angle_alpha   90.00
_cell.angle_beta   90.00
_cell.angle_gamma   90.00
#
_symmetry.space_group_name_H-M   'P 1'
#
loop_
_entity.id
_entity.type
_entity.pdbx_description
1 polymer ?
#
loop_
_entity_poly.entity_id
_entity_poly.type
_entity_poly.pdbx_seq_one_letter_code
_entity_poly.pdbx_strand_id
1 'polypeptide(L)'
;LDDYEKAKSYASQHSNYGAKKLSFIFYQMGVDRETISEILEDDKDNQIEKIKQLWFKLGNKEKQKKIESILRKGFLYGDIKKAISSIEEEEEEWLF
;
A
#
# COMPACT_ATOMS: atom_id res chain seq x y z
N LEU A 1 19.17 -6.17 17.06
CA LEU A 1 18.49 -6.07 15.79
C LEU A 1 17.55 -4.89 15.77
N ASP A 2 17.62 -4.15 14.74
CA ASP A 2 16.89 -2.91 14.56
C ASP A 2 15.42 -3.21 14.23
N ASP A 3 14.49 -2.69 15.04
CA ASP A 3 13.05 -2.85 14.81
C ASP A 3 12.64 -2.26 13.44
N TYR A 4 13.30 -1.19 13.03
CA TYR A 4 13.06 -0.57 11.73
C TYR A 4 13.33 -1.54 10.58
N GLU A 5 14.48 -2.19 10.59
CA GLU A 5 14.87 -3.14 9.55
C GLU A 5 13.95 -4.37 9.51
N LYS A 6 13.57 -4.88 10.68
CA LYS A 6 12.62 -5.99 10.80
C LYS A 6 11.27 -5.63 10.21
N ALA A 7 10.77 -4.46 10.54
CA ALA A 7 9.47 -3.99 10.07
C ALA A 7 9.48 -3.75 8.56
N LYS A 8 10.54 -3.16 8.03
CA LYS A 8 10.66 -2.96 6.58
C LYS A 8 10.71 -4.29 5.84
N SER A 9 11.46 -5.24 6.36
CA SER A 9 11.54 -6.58 5.77
C SER A 9 10.16 -7.25 5.79
N TYR A 10 9.44 -7.13 6.89
CA TYR A 10 8.08 -7.68 7.02
C TYR A 10 7.16 -7.07 5.96
N ALA A 11 7.19 -5.75 5.82
CA ALA A 11 6.36 -5.04 4.85
C ALA A 11 6.63 -5.51 3.41
N SER A 12 7.91 -5.71 3.07
CA SER A 12 8.27 -6.14 1.72
C SER A 12 7.87 -7.59 1.42
N GLN A 13 7.74 -8.42 2.46
CA GLN A 13 7.32 -9.82 2.31
C GLN A 13 5.79 -9.98 2.19
N HIS A 14 5.03 -8.94 2.51
CA HIS A 14 3.57 -9.01 2.53
C HIS A 14 2.95 -7.98 1.58
N SER A 15 2.95 -8.32 0.29
CA SER A 15 2.44 -7.44 -0.75
C SER A 15 0.93 -7.17 -0.66
N ASN A 16 0.20 -7.98 0.13
CA ASN A 16 -1.24 -7.81 0.32
C ASN A 16 -1.59 -6.93 1.51
N TYR A 17 -0.59 -6.50 2.28
CA TYR A 17 -0.83 -5.75 3.51
C TYR A 17 -0.64 -4.27 3.28
N GLY A 18 -1.70 -3.50 3.48
CA GLY A 18 -1.65 -2.05 3.39
C GLY A 18 -1.12 -1.40 4.67
N ALA A 19 -0.92 -0.10 4.62
CA ALA A 19 -0.31 0.67 5.71
C ALA A 19 -1.05 0.53 7.04
N LYS A 20 -2.39 0.53 7.03
CA LYS A 20 -3.18 0.37 8.26
C LYS A 20 -2.94 -0.98 8.91
N LYS A 21 -2.93 -2.03 8.09
CA LYS A 21 -2.71 -3.40 8.60
C LYS A 21 -1.30 -3.55 9.13
N LEU A 22 -0.32 -3.03 8.41
CA LEU A 22 1.07 -3.06 8.86
C LEU A 22 1.27 -2.29 10.15
N SER A 23 0.66 -1.11 10.27
CA SER A 23 0.71 -0.31 11.49
C SER A 23 0.24 -1.10 12.70
N PHE A 24 -0.89 -1.78 12.57
CA PHE A 24 -1.45 -2.60 13.63
C PHE A 24 -0.51 -3.75 14.01
N ILE A 25 0.03 -4.44 13.00
CA ILE A 25 0.95 -5.56 13.20
C ILE A 25 2.22 -5.09 13.91
N PHE A 26 2.79 -3.98 13.46
CA PHE A 26 4.02 -3.43 14.07
C PHE A 26 3.78 -3.01 15.52
N TYR A 27 2.62 -2.43 15.79
CA TYR A 27 2.24 -2.08 17.15
C TYR A 27 2.19 -3.33 18.04
N GLN A 28 1.59 -4.40 17.55
CA GLN A 28 1.54 -5.67 18.26
C GLN A 28 2.92 -6.31 18.45
N MET A 29 3.84 -6.04 17.56
CA MET A 29 5.23 -6.51 17.65
C MET A 29 6.07 -5.68 18.65
N GLY A 30 5.49 -4.63 19.21
CA GLY A 30 6.17 -3.79 20.19
C GLY A 30 6.96 -2.64 19.60
N VAL A 31 6.76 -2.34 18.32
CA VAL A 31 7.40 -1.18 17.67
C VAL A 31 6.69 0.08 18.14
N ASP A 32 7.45 1.11 18.49
CA ASP A 32 6.86 2.34 18.99
C ASP A 32 6.20 3.15 17.87
N ARG A 33 5.32 4.07 18.28
CA ARG A 33 4.50 4.84 17.34
C ARG A 33 5.32 5.70 16.39
N GLU A 34 6.36 6.33 16.89
CA GLU A 34 7.23 7.18 16.04
C GLU A 34 7.96 6.37 14.99
N THR A 35 8.49 5.22 15.39
CA THR A 35 9.18 4.31 14.46
C THR A 35 8.21 3.80 13.40
N ILE A 36 6.99 3.43 13.80
CA ILE A 36 5.96 3.00 12.85
C ILE A 36 5.69 4.10 11.82
N SER A 37 5.52 5.34 12.28
CA SER A 37 5.28 6.48 11.38
C SER A 37 6.42 6.66 10.39
N GLU A 38 7.66 6.56 10.83
CA GLU A 38 8.83 6.67 9.95
C GLU A 38 8.86 5.55 8.91
N ILE A 39 8.62 4.33 9.34
CA ILE A 39 8.61 3.17 8.44
C ILE A 39 7.54 3.33 7.36
N LEU A 40 6.33 3.71 7.75
CA LEU A 40 5.22 3.84 6.81
C LEU A 40 5.42 5.05 5.87
N GLU A 41 6.02 6.12 6.35
CA GLU A 41 6.36 7.25 5.49
C GLU A 41 7.39 6.86 4.44
N ASP A 42 8.42 6.14 4.83
CA ASP A 42 9.46 5.63 3.92
C ASP A 42 8.92 4.59 2.95
N ASP A 43 7.82 3.92 3.32
CA ASP A 43 7.20 2.87 2.51
C ASP A 43 6.12 3.39 1.55
N LYS A 44 5.88 4.69 1.50
CA LYS A 44 4.78 5.28 0.70
C LYS A 44 4.80 4.87 -0.77
N ASP A 45 5.93 5.01 -1.41
CA ASP A 45 6.05 4.66 -2.84
C ASP A 45 5.81 3.18 -3.06
N ASN A 46 6.27 2.36 -2.13
CA ASN A 46 6.07 0.92 -2.16
C ASN A 46 4.59 0.57 -1.99
N GLN A 47 3.88 1.27 -1.10
CA GLN A 47 2.44 1.09 -0.92
C GLN A 47 1.67 1.39 -2.21
N ILE A 48 2.03 2.46 -2.89
CA ILE A 48 1.40 2.83 -4.16
C ILE A 48 1.65 1.75 -5.21
N GLU A 49 2.87 1.23 -5.28
CA GLU A 49 3.24 0.17 -6.22
C GLU A 49 2.45 -1.12 -5.95
N LYS A 50 2.30 -1.49 -4.69
CA LYS A 50 1.47 -2.63 -4.27
C LYS A 50 0.03 -2.47 -4.74
N ILE A 51 -0.52 -1.27 -4.56
CA ILE A 51 -1.90 -0.97 -4.98
C ILE A 51 -2.05 -1.13 -6.49
N LYS A 52 -1.09 -0.63 -7.26
CA LYS A 52 -1.12 -0.77 -8.72
C LYS A 52 -1.16 -2.23 -9.13
N GLN A 53 -0.33 -3.06 -8.51
CA GLN A 53 -0.30 -4.49 -8.80
C GLN A 53 -1.62 -5.17 -8.47
N LEU A 54 -2.19 -4.84 -7.31
CA LEU A 54 -3.50 -5.37 -6.90
C LEU A 54 -4.61 -4.91 -7.84
N TRP A 55 -4.54 -3.67 -8.30
CA TRP A 55 -5.50 -3.10 -9.25
C TRP A 55 -5.56 -3.93 -10.52
N PHE A 56 -4.42 -4.25 -11.07
CA PHE A 56 -4.35 -5.07 -12.29
C PHE A 56 -4.82 -6.52 -12.05
N LYS A 57 -4.49 -7.08 -10.90
CA LYS A 57 -4.94 -8.43 -10.53
C LYS A 57 -6.45 -8.54 -10.42
N LEU A 58 -7.12 -7.47 -10.03
CA LEU A 58 -8.58 -7.44 -9.91
C LEU A 58 -9.28 -7.41 -11.27
N GLY A 59 -8.53 -7.12 -12.33
CA GLY A 59 -9.03 -7.26 -13.69
C GLY A 59 -10.18 -6.34 -14.05
N ASN A 60 -11.26 -6.90 -14.56
CA ASN A 60 -12.40 -6.13 -15.08
C ASN A 60 -13.48 -5.79 -14.07
N LYS A 61 -13.20 -5.94 -12.78
CA LYS A 61 -14.17 -5.56 -11.75
C LYS A 61 -14.44 -4.06 -11.81
N GLU A 62 -15.63 -3.68 -11.42
CA GLU A 62 -16.03 -2.28 -11.33
C GLU A 62 -15.08 -1.50 -10.44
N LYS A 63 -14.77 -0.26 -10.83
CA LYS A 63 -13.82 0.61 -10.13
C LYS A 63 -14.09 0.69 -8.63
N GLN A 64 -15.35 0.93 -8.25
CA GLN A 64 -15.72 1.05 -6.83
C GLN A 64 -15.45 -0.24 -6.07
N LYS A 65 -15.71 -1.38 -6.69
CA LYS A 65 -15.47 -2.68 -6.07
C LYS A 65 -13.99 -2.96 -5.88
N LYS A 66 -13.16 -2.53 -6.82
CA LYS A 66 -11.70 -2.62 -6.71
C LYS A 66 -11.21 -1.81 -5.52
N ILE A 67 -11.69 -0.56 -5.40
CA ILE A 67 -11.32 0.32 -4.30
C ILE A 67 -11.68 -0.31 -2.96
N GLU A 68 -12.91 -0.84 -2.83
CA GLU A 68 -13.36 -1.48 -1.60
C GLU A 68 -12.51 -2.70 -1.24
N SER A 69 -12.15 -3.51 -2.24
CA SER A 69 -11.31 -4.68 -2.04
C SER A 69 -9.93 -4.29 -1.48
N ILE A 70 -9.34 -3.25 -2.05
CA ILE A 70 -8.01 -2.78 -1.63
C ILE A 70 -8.07 -2.14 -0.25
N LEU A 71 -9.13 -1.37 0.04
CA LEU A 71 -9.35 -0.80 1.38
C LEU A 71 -9.42 -1.90 2.44
N ARG A 72 -10.07 -3.01 2.15
CA ARG A 72 -10.17 -4.14 3.09
C ARG A 72 -8.82 -4.75 3.43
N LYS A 73 -7.84 -4.58 2.58
CA LYS A 73 -6.48 -5.07 2.84
C LYS A 73 -5.66 -4.09 3.68
N GLY A 74 -6.27 -2.97 4.09
CA GLY A 74 -5.64 -2.01 4.97
C GLY A 74 -4.89 -0.88 4.29
N PHE A 75 -5.04 -0.73 2.97
CA PHE A 75 -4.41 0.38 2.25
C PHE A 75 -5.17 1.68 2.52
N LEU A 76 -4.44 2.79 2.52
CA LEU A 76 -5.02 4.11 2.75
C LEU A 76 -5.70 4.61 1.49
N TYR A 77 -6.86 5.24 1.66
CA TYR A 77 -7.63 5.77 0.54
C TYR A 77 -6.82 6.78 -0.28
N GLY A 78 -6.06 7.65 0.38
CA GLY A 78 -5.20 8.62 -0.29
C GLY A 78 -4.15 7.96 -1.19
N ASP A 79 -3.58 6.86 -0.74
CA ASP A 79 -2.61 6.11 -1.54
C ASP A 79 -3.29 5.42 -2.73
N ILE A 80 -4.50 4.92 -2.53
CA ILE A 80 -5.30 4.31 -3.60
C ILE A 80 -5.59 5.36 -4.67
N LYS A 81 -6.01 6.56 -4.28
CA LYS A 81 -6.27 7.64 -5.23
C LYS A 81 -5.03 8.01 -6.03
N LYS A 82 -3.88 8.09 -5.37
CA LYS A 82 -2.62 8.38 -6.06
C LYS A 82 -2.25 7.29 -7.06
N ALA A 83 -2.45 6.02 -6.69
CA ALA A 83 -2.19 4.90 -7.58
C ALA A 83 -3.09 4.94 -8.81
N ILE A 84 -4.38 5.20 -8.61
CA ILE A 84 -5.35 5.29 -9.70
C ILE A 84 -4.99 6.44 -10.65
N SER A 85 -4.68 7.61 -10.09
CA SER A 85 -4.26 8.77 -10.90
C SER A 85 -3.03 8.46 -11.74
N SER A 86 -2.07 7.77 -11.15
CA SER A 86 -0.85 7.38 -11.85
C SER A 86 -1.14 6.42 -13.00
N ILE A 87 -2.02 5.44 -12.76
CA ILE A 87 -2.43 4.48 -13.81
C ILE A 87 -3.15 5.20 -14.95
N GLU A 88 -4.06 6.11 -14.63
CA GLU A 88 -4.81 6.86 -15.63
C GLU A 88 -3.91 7.78 -16.45
N GLU A 89 -2.90 8.40 -15.84
CA GLU A 89 -1.90 9.19 -16.53
C GLU A 89 -1.07 8.34 -17.49
N GLU A 90 -0.65 7.15 -17.06
CA GLU A 90 0.08 6.21 -17.90
C GLU A 90 -0.75 5.77 -19.11
N GLU A 91 -2.04 5.53 -18.90
CA GLU A 91 -2.96 5.17 -20.00
C GLU A 91 -3.11 6.31 -21.00
N GLU A 92 -3.19 7.56 -20.53
CA GLU A 92 -3.24 8.73 -21.40
C GLU A 92 -1.99 8.88 -22.26
N GLU A 93 -0.82 8.60 -21.69
CA GLU A 93 0.45 8.64 -22.43
C GLU A 93 0.45 7.64 -23.60
N TRP A 94 -0.16 6.50 -23.39
CA TRP A 94 -0.26 5.49 -24.45
C TRP A 94 -1.21 5.88 -25.59
N LEU A 95 -2.14 6.78 -25.33
CA LEU A 95 -3.11 7.24 -26.33
C LEU A 95 -2.53 8.32 -27.25
N PHE A 96 -1.42 8.88 -26.90
CA PHE A 96 -0.72 9.90 -27.66
C PHE A 96 0.64 9.40 -28.11
#